data_a7c3576a79a20b7f5549fdcbb3ee5856
#
_entry.id   a7c3576a79a20b7f5549fdcbb3ee5856
#
_cell.length_a   1.000
_cell.length_b   1.000
_cell.length_c   1.000
_cell.angle_alpha   90.00
_cell.angle_beta   90.00
_cell.angle_gamma   90.00
#
_symmetry.space_group_name_H-M   'P 1'
#
loop_
_entity.id
_entity.type
_entity.pdbx_description
1 polymer ?
#
loop_
_entity_poly.entity_id
_entity_poly.type
_entity_poly.pdbx_seq_one_letter_code
_entity_poly.pdbx_strand_id
1 'polypeptide(L)'
;TMSFWKGEGNKISKVYSQSYPHSIGLFYSAMTQRLGLKPQEDEYILMGMAAYGDPHRKYKGKELIQHIYDTFDIRHDNGLNTYTMSSDTLFRFMQNLHRGCNWFLPELDREQDHFDLAAATQFVYEKMLQEILWKAKQRYLSENLVLMGCCALNCSANSLIAPFFKN
;
A
#
# COMPACT_ATOMS: atom_id res chain seq x y z
N THR A 1 0.69 11.80 -3.05
CA THR A 1 1.70 11.63 -4.10
C THR A 1 2.76 10.65 -3.64
N MET A 2 3.17 9.76 -4.51
CA MET A 2 4.31 8.87 -4.32
C MET A 2 5.32 9.17 -5.43
N SER A 3 6.61 9.21 -5.12
CA SER A 3 7.64 9.48 -6.13
C SER A 3 8.92 8.69 -5.87
N PHE A 4 9.60 8.35 -6.96
CA PHE A 4 10.91 7.72 -6.92
C PHE A 4 11.97 8.69 -7.40
N TRP A 5 13.09 8.67 -6.72
CA TRP A 5 14.23 9.51 -7.00
C TRP A 5 15.48 8.64 -7.09
N LYS A 6 16.32 8.94 -8.05
CA LYS A 6 17.64 8.33 -8.20
C LYS A 6 18.71 9.29 -7.70
N GLY A 7 19.52 8.82 -6.75
CA GLY A 7 20.74 9.50 -6.32
C GLY A 7 21.96 8.94 -7.06
N GLU A 8 22.82 9.81 -7.59
CA GLU A 8 24.03 9.42 -8.30
C GLU A 8 25.10 10.48 -8.10
N GLY A 9 26.14 10.14 -7.35
CA GLY A 9 27.13 11.12 -6.87
C GLY A 9 26.45 12.18 -5.99
N ASN A 10 26.54 13.44 -6.37
CA ASN A 10 25.92 14.57 -5.67
C ASN A 10 24.62 15.07 -6.33
N LYS A 11 24.04 14.27 -7.21
CA LYS A 11 22.80 14.64 -7.93
C LYS A 11 21.66 13.73 -7.50
N ILE A 12 20.48 14.33 -7.36
CA ILE A 12 19.22 13.63 -7.11
C ILE A 12 18.25 14.01 -8.23
N SER A 13 17.68 13.01 -8.91
CA SER A 13 16.75 13.21 -10.00
C SER A 13 15.47 12.42 -9.78
N LYS A 14 14.33 13.07 -10.02
CA LYS A 14 13.04 12.38 -9.97
C LYS A 14 12.87 11.52 -11.23
N VAL A 15 12.65 10.22 -11.01
CA VAL A 15 12.53 9.25 -12.10
C VAL A 15 11.11 8.76 -12.32
N TYR A 16 10.27 8.89 -11.30
CA TYR A 16 8.85 8.54 -11.38
C TYR A 16 8.03 9.33 -10.37
N SER A 17 6.78 9.58 -10.67
CA SER A 17 5.83 10.18 -9.75
C SER A 17 4.42 9.70 -10.06
N GLN A 18 3.73 9.21 -9.03
CA GLN A 18 2.30 8.94 -9.06
C GLN A 18 1.58 10.09 -8.38
N SER A 19 0.72 10.75 -9.13
CA SER A 19 0.03 11.93 -8.65
C SER A 19 -1.11 11.57 -7.69
N TYR A 20 -1.42 12.52 -6.82
CA TYR A 20 -2.66 12.53 -6.06
C TYR A 20 -3.87 12.33 -7.01
N PRO A 21 -4.90 11.55 -6.62
CA PRO A 21 -5.09 10.92 -5.32
C PRO A 21 -4.63 9.43 -5.24
N HIS A 22 -3.77 8.98 -6.13
CA HIS A 22 -3.43 7.56 -6.33
C HIS A 22 -2.12 7.19 -5.62
N SER A 23 -2.04 7.29 -4.30
CA SER A 23 -0.88 6.84 -3.56
C SER A 23 -1.24 5.75 -2.55
N ILE A 24 -0.31 4.82 -2.31
CA ILE A 24 -0.50 3.74 -1.33
C ILE A 24 -0.71 4.30 0.09
N GLY A 25 -0.12 5.45 0.42
CA GLY A 25 -0.33 6.13 1.68
C GLY A 25 -1.76 6.64 1.83
N LEU A 26 -2.35 7.18 0.76
CA LEU A 26 -3.75 7.63 0.80
C LEU A 26 -4.71 6.46 0.94
N PHE A 27 -4.43 5.31 0.28
CA PHE A 27 -5.18 4.07 0.51
C PHE A 27 -5.16 3.69 1.99
N TYR A 28 -3.98 3.67 2.61
CA TYR A 28 -3.83 3.27 4.01
C TYR A 28 -4.59 4.23 4.95
N SER A 29 -4.46 5.54 4.75
CA SER A 29 -5.21 6.55 5.52
C SER A 29 -6.73 6.45 5.34
N ALA A 30 -7.20 6.15 4.12
CA ALA A 30 -8.63 5.95 3.88
C ALA A 30 -9.17 4.72 4.63
N MET A 31 -8.40 3.64 4.68
CA MET A 31 -8.76 2.44 5.44
C MET A 31 -8.66 2.67 6.96
N THR A 32 -7.70 3.48 7.41
CA THR A 32 -7.63 3.94 8.80
C THR A 32 -8.93 4.64 9.20
N GLN A 33 -9.40 5.58 8.37
CA GLN A 33 -10.68 6.23 8.59
C GLN A 33 -11.87 5.26 8.57
N ARG A 34 -11.84 4.24 7.69
CA ARG A 34 -12.90 3.22 7.60
C ARG A 34 -13.03 2.42 8.89
N LEU A 35 -11.94 2.21 9.61
CA LEU A 35 -11.90 1.56 10.92
C LEU A 35 -12.36 2.48 12.08
N GLY A 36 -12.79 3.70 11.78
CA GLY A 36 -13.19 4.68 12.81
C GLY A 36 -12.01 5.39 13.48
N LEU A 37 -10.81 5.22 12.96
CA LEU A 37 -9.58 5.82 13.44
C LEU A 37 -9.32 7.16 12.73
N LYS A 38 -8.44 8.00 13.29
CA LYS A 38 -8.11 9.31 12.74
C LYS A 38 -7.06 9.18 11.64
N PRO A 39 -7.40 9.50 10.37
CA PRO A 39 -6.44 9.42 9.28
C PRO A 39 -5.30 10.42 9.49
N GLN A 40 -4.09 10.05 9.06
CA GLN A 40 -2.83 10.78 9.20
C GLN A 40 -2.29 10.86 10.65
N GLU A 41 -2.94 10.19 11.61
CA GLU A 41 -2.48 10.13 13.00
C GLU A 41 -2.47 8.69 13.53
N ASP A 42 -3.51 7.90 13.26
CA ASP A 42 -3.73 6.59 13.88
C ASP A 42 -3.36 5.40 12.98
N GLU A 43 -2.61 5.59 11.89
CA GLU A 43 -2.19 4.50 11.02
C GLU A 43 -1.39 3.41 11.76
N TYR A 44 -0.66 3.78 12.79
CA TYR A 44 0.06 2.81 13.63
C TYR A 44 -0.88 1.91 14.44
N ILE A 45 -2.08 2.40 14.80
CA ILE A 45 -3.11 1.60 15.48
C ILE A 45 -3.65 0.55 14.51
N LEU A 46 -3.98 0.94 13.26
CA LEU A 46 -4.38 -0.01 12.22
C LEU A 46 -3.32 -1.10 12.03
N MET A 47 -2.04 -0.72 11.94
CA MET A 47 -0.93 -1.65 11.80
C MET A 47 -0.87 -2.63 12.98
N GLY A 48 -1.07 -2.16 14.22
CA GLY A 48 -1.14 -3.00 15.41
C GLY A 48 -2.35 -3.94 15.41
N MET A 49 -3.52 -3.45 15.03
CA MET A 49 -4.76 -4.24 14.91
C MET A 49 -4.63 -5.38 13.91
N ALA A 50 -3.89 -5.17 12.84
CA ALA A 50 -3.68 -6.17 11.78
C ALA A 50 -3.06 -7.48 12.31
N ALA A 51 -2.31 -7.43 13.39
CA ALA A 51 -1.71 -8.61 14.01
C ALA A 51 -2.73 -9.57 14.66
N TYR A 52 -3.95 -9.11 14.90
CA TYR A 52 -5.02 -9.88 15.55
C TYR A 52 -6.11 -10.35 14.58
N GLY A 53 -6.00 -10.00 13.29
CA GLY A 53 -7.00 -10.30 12.28
C GLY A 53 -6.59 -11.39 11.29
N ASP A 54 -7.60 -11.90 10.57
CA ASP A 54 -7.41 -12.82 9.45
C ASP A 54 -7.63 -12.07 8.11
N PRO A 55 -6.58 -11.83 7.32
CA PRO A 55 -6.70 -11.14 6.03
C PRO A 55 -7.52 -11.93 5.00
N HIS A 56 -7.61 -13.26 5.16
CA HIS A 56 -8.32 -14.17 4.27
C HIS A 56 -9.77 -14.44 4.71
N ARG A 57 -10.22 -13.77 5.77
CA ARG A 57 -11.62 -13.90 6.19
C ARG A 57 -12.57 -13.64 5.03
N LYS A 58 -13.56 -14.50 4.90
CA LYS A 58 -14.59 -14.36 3.86
C LYS A 58 -15.74 -13.48 4.33
N TYR A 59 -16.14 -12.57 3.46
CA TYR A 59 -17.35 -11.76 3.57
C TYR A 59 -18.17 -11.92 2.29
N LYS A 60 -19.43 -12.31 2.41
CA LYS A 60 -20.32 -12.59 1.25
C LYS A 60 -19.68 -13.52 0.19
N GLY A 61 -18.98 -14.57 0.66
CA GLY A 61 -18.39 -15.61 -0.20
C GLY A 61 -17.03 -15.26 -0.83
N LYS A 62 -16.50 -14.05 -0.62
CA LYS A 62 -15.22 -13.58 -1.16
C LYS A 62 -14.31 -13.13 -0.02
N GLU A 63 -13.00 -13.33 -0.15
CA GLU A 63 -12.03 -12.87 0.84
C GLU A 63 -11.99 -11.33 0.93
N LEU A 64 -11.71 -10.79 2.12
CA LEU A 64 -11.62 -9.34 2.32
C LEU A 64 -10.56 -8.69 1.43
N ILE A 65 -9.41 -9.34 1.27
CA ILE A 65 -8.36 -8.88 0.35
C ILE A 65 -8.87 -8.75 -1.09
N GLN A 66 -9.69 -9.70 -1.54
CA GLN A 66 -10.25 -9.65 -2.89
C GLN A 66 -11.31 -8.55 -3.02
N HIS A 67 -12.11 -8.30 -1.98
CA HIS A 67 -13.01 -7.13 -1.95
C HIS A 67 -12.26 -5.81 -2.09
N ILE A 68 -11.08 -5.69 -1.42
CA ILE A 68 -10.22 -4.51 -1.54
C ILE A 68 -9.72 -4.36 -2.98
N TYR A 69 -9.13 -5.41 -3.57
CA TYR A 69 -8.63 -5.37 -4.95
C TYR A 69 -9.70 -4.96 -5.95
N ASP A 70 -10.87 -5.60 -5.88
CA ASP A 70 -11.95 -5.35 -6.84
C ASP A 70 -12.57 -3.96 -6.66
N THR A 71 -12.77 -3.53 -5.41
CA THR A 71 -13.46 -2.28 -5.11
C THR A 71 -12.61 -1.07 -5.45
N PHE A 72 -11.32 -1.13 -5.18
CA PHE A 72 -10.39 -0.04 -5.45
C PHE A 72 -9.69 -0.18 -6.81
N ASP A 73 -10.04 -1.21 -7.59
CA ASP A 73 -9.43 -1.51 -8.89
C ASP A 73 -7.89 -1.49 -8.82
N ILE A 74 -7.37 -2.14 -7.76
CA ILE A 74 -5.94 -2.28 -7.58
C ILE A 74 -5.45 -3.29 -8.61
N ARG A 75 -4.80 -2.82 -9.63
CA ARG A 75 -4.28 -3.65 -10.71
C ARG A 75 -2.81 -3.94 -10.47
N HIS A 76 -2.51 -5.23 -10.41
CA HIS A 76 -1.16 -5.69 -10.63
C HIS A 76 -0.90 -5.62 -12.13
N ASP A 77 0.08 -4.85 -12.53
CA ASP A 77 0.56 -4.95 -13.89
C ASP A 77 1.25 -6.30 -14.06
N ASN A 78 0.57 -7.23 -14.73
CA ASN A 78 1.09 -8.57 -15.03
C ASN A 78 2.29 -8.55 -16.00
N GLY A 79 2.71 -7.38 -16.43
CA GLY A 79 3.87 -7.18 -17.27
C GLY A 79 5.17 -7.40 -16.52
N LEU A 80 5.46 -8.63 -16.12
CA LEU A 80 6.77 -9.06 -15.63
C LEU A 80 7.92 -8.66 -16.56
N ASN A 81 7.61 -8.28 -17.79
CA ASN A 81 8.58 -7.95 -18.85
C ASN A 81 8.62 -6.47 -19.25
N THR A 82 7.73 -5.63 -18.74
CA THR A 82 7.76 -4.20 -19.07
C THR A 82 8.42 -3.41 -17.96
N TYR A 83 9.69 -3.13 -18.15
CA TYR A 83 10.53 -2.34 -17.26
C TYR A 83 10.20 -0.85 -17.22
N THR A 84 9.02 -0.45 -17.63
CA THR A 84 8.62 0.94 -17.60
C THR A 84 7.81 1.20 -16.36
N MET A 85 8.42 1.85 -15.38
CA MET A 85 7.68 2.52 -14.29
C MET A 85 6.93 3.72 -14.87
N SER A 86 6.04 3.50 -15.84
CA SER A 86 5.12 4.52 -16.31
C SER A 86 3.95 4.64 -15.32
N SER A 87 3.24 5.75 -15.35
CA SER A 87 2.03 5.94 -14.57
C SER A 87 0.98 4.84 -14.79
N ASP A 88 1.08 4.14 -15.91
CA ASP A 88 0.14 3.11 -16.30
C ASP A 88 0.52 1.72 -15.78
N THR A 89 1.72 1.56 -15.21
CA THR A 89 2.27 0.27 -14.78
C THR A 89 2.35 0.11 -13.27
N LEU A 90 2.07 1.15 -12.49
CA LEU A 90 1.94 1.07 -11.05
C LEU A 90 0.46 1.04 -10.63
N PHE A 91 0.23 0.75 -9.37
CA PHE A 91 -1.13 0.63 -8.83
C PHE A 91 -1.94 1.89 -9.11
N ARG A 92 -3.09 1.72 -9.74
CA ARG A 92 -4.08 2.77 -9.95
C ARG A 92 -5.31 2.45 -9.13
N PHE A 93 -5.80 3.46 -8.41
CA PHE A 93 -7.09 3.42 -7.76
C PHE A 93 -8.11 4.15 -8.64
N MET A 94 -9.17 3.50 -9.01
CA MET A 94 -10.28 4.13 -9.74
C MET A 94 -11.09 5.06 -8.84
N GLN A 95 -11.14 4.76 -7.54
CA GLN A 95 -11.84 5.56 -6.55
C GLN A 95 -10.93 6.68 -6.00
N ASN A 96 -11.51 7.87 -5.84
CA ASN A 96 -10.84 8.96 -5.15
C ASN A 96 -10.95 8.77 -3.64
N LEU A 97 -9.87 8.32 -3.02
CA LEU A 97 -9.80 8.02 -1.59
C LEU A 97 -9.55 9.24 -0.69
N HIS A 98 -9.48 10.45 -1.26
CA HIS A 98 -9.25 11.67 -0.47
C HIS A 98 -10.32 11.90 0.61
N ARG A 99 -11.56 11.50 0.33
CA ARG A 99 -12.68 11.62 1.27
C ARG A 99 -12.87 10.38 2.15
N GLY A 100 -11.91 9.47 2.13
CA GLY A 100 -11.99 8.18 2.81
C GLY A 100 -12.87 7.18 2.08
N CYS A 101 -13.18 6.08 2.74
CA CYS A 101 -13.98 4.99 2.19
C CYS A 101 -14.97 4.39 3.21
N ASN A 102 -15.66 5.24 3.97
CA ASN A 102 -16.63 4.80 4.98
C ASN A 102 -17.77 3.92 4.42
N TRP A 103 -18.02 4.04 3.12
CA TRP A 103 -18.98 3.22 2.36
C TRP A 103 -18.45 1.81 2.04
N PHE A 104 -17.15 1.56 2.22
CA PHE A 104 -16.55 0.27 1.90
C PHE A 104 -16.98 -0.80 2.89
N LEU A 105 -17.30 -2.01 2.39
CA LEU A 105 -17.54 -3.20 3.19
C LEU A 105 -16.34 -3.55 4.09
N PRO A 106 -16.55 -4.41 5.06
CA PRO A 106 -17.80 -4.96 5.57
C PRO A 106 -18.48 -4.06 6.60
N GLU A 107 -19.67 -4.41 7.03
CA GLU A 107 -20.22 -3.92 8.28
C GLU A 107 -19.27 -4.34 9.41
N LEU A 108 -18.92 -3.40 10.28
CA LEU A 108 -17.94 -3.62 11.36
C LEU A 108 -18.71 -3.68 12.69
N ASP A 109 -19.45 -4.77 12.90
CA ASP A 109 -20.33 -4.91 14.06
C ASP A 109 -19.60 -5.49 15.28
N ARG A 110 -18.52 -6.22 15.06
CA ARG A 110 -17.73 -6.87 16.10
C ARG A 110 -16.30 -6.37 16.08
N GLU A 111 -15.63 -6.42 17.21
CA GLU A 111 -14.21 -6.06 17.32
C GLU A 111 -13.35 -6.87 16.32
N GLN A 112 -13.62 -8.17 16.18
CA GLN A 112 -12.91 -9.03 15.24
C GLN A 112 -13.06 -8.56 13.78
N ASP A 113 -14.18 -7.95 13.41
CA ASP A 113 -14.40 -7.42 12.06
C ASP A 113 -13.44 -6.26 11.76
N HIS A 114 -13.11 -5.46 12.76
CA HIS A 114 -12.10 -4.41 12.65
C HIS A 114 -10.70 -4.99 12.49
N PHE A 115 -10.35 -6.01 13.28
CA PHE A 115 -9.05 -6.67 13.19
C PHE A 115 -8.85 -7.35 11.83
N ASP A 116 -9.87 -8.05 11.33
CA ASP A 116 -9.80 -8.74 10.04
C ASP A 116 -9.67 -7.74 8.88
N LEU A 117 -10.41 -6.62 8.94
CA LEU A 117 -10.27 -5.57 7.93
C LEU A 117 -8.90 -4.87 8.01
N ALA A 118 -8.37 -4.65 9.21
CA ALA A 118 -7.02 -4.12 9.41
C ALA A 118 -5.97 -5.07 8.81
N ALA A 119 -6.09 -6.38 9.08
CA ALA A 119 -5.20 -7.40 8.54
C ALA A 119 -5.25 -7.46 7.00
N ALA A 120 -6.44 -7.41 6.41
CA ALA A 120 -6.61 -7.38 4.96
C ALA A 120 -5.99 -6.10 4.34
N THR A 121 -6.16 -4.96 5.01
CA THR A 121 -5.58 -3.68 4.58
C THR A 121 -4.05 -3.73 4.61
N GLN A 122 -3.48 -4.20 5.72
CA GLN A 122 -2.03 -4.34 5.87
C GLN A 122 -1.45 -5.29 4.82
N PHE A 123 -2.09 -6.45 4.61
CA PHE A 123 -1.68 -7.41 3.60
C PHE A 123 -1.64 -6.79 2.19
N VAL A 124 -2.71 -6.10 1.77
CA VAL A 124 -2.77 -5.45 0.45
C VAL A 124 -1.71 -4.35 0.33
N TYR A 125 -1.54 -3.53 1.37
CA TYR A 125 -0.51 -2.50 1.41
C TYR A 125 0.90 -3.08 1.24
N GLU A 126 1.22 -4.16 1.97
CA GLU A 126 2.51 -4.85 1.90
C GLU A 126 2.76 -5.41 0.49
N LYS A 127 1.75 -6.03 -0.13
CA LYS A 127 1.86 -6.52 -1.51
C LYS A 127 2.12 -5.39 -2.51
N MET A 128 1.40 -4.28 -2.39
CA MET A 128 1.64 -3.10 -3.21
C MET A 128 3.07 -2.58 -3.04
N LEU A 129 3.55 -2.45 -1.81
CA LEU A 129 4.90 -1.97 -1.52
C LEU A 129 5.97 -2.90 -2.07
N GLN A 130 5.83 -4.21 -1.84
CA GLN A 130 6.77 -5.23 -2.36
C GLN A 130 6.88 -5.16 -3.89
N GLU A 131 5.77 -5.05 -4.60
CA GLU A 131 5.78 -4.96 -6.06
C GLU A 131 6.44 -3.68 -6.56
N ILE A 132 6.16 -2.55 -5.91
CA ILE A 132 6.81 -1.27 -6.20
C ILE A 132 8.32 -1.37 -6.01
N LEU A 133 8.77 -1.94 -4.90
CA LEU A 133 10.19 -2.09 -4.58
C LEU A 133 10.88 -3.06 -5.54
N TRP A 134 10.23 -4.17 -5.86
CA TRP A 134 10.74 -5.12 -6.85
C TRP A 134 10.94 -4.45 -8.22
N LYS A 135 9.95 -3.71 -8.72
CA LYS A 135 10.05 -2.96 -9.97
C LYS A 135 11.16 -1.91 -9.92
N ALA A 136 11.29 -1.20 -8.80
CA ALA A 136 12.37 -0.24 -8.60
C ALA A 136 13.74 -0.90 -8.63
N LYS A 137 13.91 -2.04 -7.96
CA LYS A 137 15.16 -2.81 -7.95
C LYS A 137 15.55 -3.28 -9.34
N GLN A 138 14.60 -3.84 -10.10
CA GLN A 138 14.85 -4.30 -11.47
C GLN A 138 15.29 -3.16 -12.40
N ARG A 139 14.68 -1.99 -12.23
CA ARG A 139 15.00 -0.86 -13.10
C ARG A 139 16.28 -0.14 -12.78
N TYR A 140 16.62 0.00 -11.50
CA TYR A 140 17.73 0.86 -11.08
C TYR A 140 18.94 0.09 -10.55
N LEU A 141 18.82 -1.21 -10.31
CA LEU A 141 19.89 -2.13 -9.89
C LEU A 141 20.68 -1.63 -8.67
N SER A 142 20.08 -0.75 -7.84
CA SER A 142 20.73 -0.23 -6.64
C SER A 142 20.65 -1.25 -5.51
N GLU A 143 21.72 -1.33 -4.70
CA GLU A 143 21.73 -2.07 -3.44
C GLU A 143 21.23 -1.22 -2.26
N ASN A 144 21.06 0.07 -2.46
CA ASN A 144 20.70 1.04 -1.44
C ASN A 144 19.28 1.56 -1.67
N LEU A 145 18.51 1.70 -0.60
CA LEU A 145 17.19 2.32 -0.58
C LEU A 145 17.10 3.33 0.55
N VAL A 146 16.56 4.51 0.24
CA VAL A 146 16.09 5.45 1.25
C VAL A 146 14.58 5.56 1.15
N LEU A 147 13.87 5.16 2.19
CA LEU A 147 12.41 5.26 2.28
C LEU A 147 12.05 6.46 3.16
N MET A 148 11.20 7.36 2.67
CA MET A 148 10.84 8.60 3.34
C MET A 148 9.33 8.85 3.33
N GLY A 149 8.86 9.60 4.31
CA GLY A 149 7.45 9.98 4.46
C GLY A 149 6.70 9.07 5.43
N CYS A 150 5.41 9.32 5.64
CA CYS A 150 4.60 8.59 6.63
C CYS A 150 4.56 7.07 6.35
N CYS A 151 4.60 6.66 5.08
CA CYS A 151 4.65 5.24 4.71
C CYS A 151 5.91 4.53 5.23
N ALA A 152 7.00 5.27 5.44
CA ALA A 152 8.24 4.72 6.00
C ALA A 152 8.13 4.36 7.50
N LEU A 153 7.05 4.72 8.16
CA LEU A 153 6.78 4.39 9.56
C LEU A 153 6.09 3.03 9.74
N ASN A 154 5.64 2.41 8.64
CA ASN A 154 5.04 1.07 8.71
C ASN A 154 6.14 0.00 8.87
N CYS A 155 6.47 -0.32 10.13
CA CYS A 155 7.56 -1.25 10.44
C CYS A 155 7.27 -2.69 9.99
N SER A 156 5.99 -3.11 9.94
CA SER A 156 5.60 -4.41 9.40
C SER A 156 6.00 -4.51 7.91
N ALA A 157 5.58 -3.53 7.11
CA ALA A 157 5.93 -3.49 5.70
C ALA A 157 7.44 -3.30 5.47
N ASN A 158 8.13 -2.52 6.31
CA ASN A 158 9.58 -2.31 6.22
C ASN A 158 10.37 -3.60 6.44
N SER A 159 9.88 -4.54 7.25
CA SER A 159 10.53 -5.83 7.44
C SER A 159 10.66 -6.64 6.15
N LEU A 160 9.83 -6.33 5.14
CA LEU A 160 9.80 -7.00 3.85
C LEU A 160 10.77 -6.38 2.82
N ILE A 161 11.50 -5.33 3.18
CA ILE A 161 12.42 -4.62 2.27
C ILE A 161 13.76 -5.34 2.12
N ALA A 162 14.24 -5.99 3.16
CA ALA A 162 15.55 -6.63 3.21
C ALA A 162 15.87 -7.59 2.05
N PRO A 163 14.90 -8.36 1.47
CA PRO A 163 15.19 -9.19 0.31
C PRO A 163 15.54 -8.41 -0.96
N PHE A 164 15.15 -7.12 -1.03
CA PHE A 164 15.34 -6.30 -2.22
C PHE A 164 16.57 -5.40 -2.14
N PHE A 165 16.92 -4.93 -0.95
CA PHE A 165 18.01 -3.95 -0.75
C PHE A 165 18.86 -4.33 0.45
N LYS A 166 20.18 -4.08 0.35
CA LYS A 166 21.13 -4.42 1.42
C LYS A 166 21.29 -3.32 2.45
N ASN A 167 21.05 -2.06 2.03
CA ASN A 167 21.21 -0.88 2.88
C ASN A 167 20.02 0.06 2.71
#